data_bf74962c20c0ad2dd384bc279959c983
#
_entry.id   bf74962c20c0ad2dd384bc279959c983
#
_cell.length_a   1.000
_cell.length_b   1.000
_cell.length_c   1.000
_cell.angle_alpha   90.00
_cell.angle_beta   90.00
_cell.angle_gamma   90.00
#
_symmetry.space_group_name_H-M   'P 1'
#
loop_
_entity.id
_entity.type
_entity.pdbx_description
1 polymer ?
#
loop_
_entity_poly.entity_id
_entity_poly.type
_entity_poly.pdbx_seq_one_letter_code
_entity_poly.pdbx_strand_id
1 'polypeptide(L)'
;QKHYNYGNDYDYYNDISTRFQHGEFQHVDSIKIADTLKYYTSRGRVVYGGGGIMPDIFIPLDTNGISPYLTKVTNRNLIYRFAFEFTDKHRNEVRSIKDFKSVKKYLSGLDLLNEFIAFAQRNGVNANQQQINHSRTIIETQIKAVIARNIIDEDGFYPFILDIDETLKKAIEYFNTNEVNGKPAILSSKLSINNWIRAQLKITNKKDCLFS
;
A
#
# COMPACT_ATOMS: atom_id res chain seq x y z
N GLN A 1 12.93 -19.80 -9.31
CA GLN A 1 12.51 -18.67 -10.16
C GLN A 1 11.92 -19.21 -11.45
N LYS A 2 10.93 -18.50 -12.01
CA LYS A 2 10.39 -18.77 -13.34
C LYS A 2 11.44 -18.43 -14.39
N HIS A 3 11.61 -19.30 -15.37
CA HIS A 3 12.49 -18.98 -16.50
C HIS A 3 11.72 -18.09 -17.48
N TYR A 4 12.27 -16.92 -17.73
CA TYR A 4 11.78 -16.01 -18.78
C TYR A 4 12.72 -16.08 -19.97
N ASN A 5 12.19 -15.84 -21.17
CA ASN A 5 13.03 -15.67 -22.35
C ASN A 5 13.65 -14.25 -22.30
N TYR A 6 14.91 -14.18 -21.89
CA TYR A 6 15.64 -12.91 -21.77
C TYR A 6 15.84 -12.16 -23.11
N GLY A 7 15.51 -12.78 -24.24
CA GLY A 7 15.44 -12.12 -25.55
C GLY A 7 14.13 -11.41 -25.84
N ASN A 8 13.14 -11.54 -24.96
CA ASN A 8 11.82 -10.93 -25.12
C ASN A 8 11.28 -10.42 -23.77
N ASP A 9 11.49 -9.14 -23.50
CA ASP A 9 11.03 -8.49 -22.28
C ASP A 9 9.49 -8.49 -22.14
N TYR A 10 8.76 -8.68 -23.23
CA TYR A 10 7.30 -8.70 -23.24
C TYR A 10 6.72 -9.77 -22.31
N ASP A 11 7.31 -10.97 -22.30
CA ASP A 11 6.86 -12.09 -21.45
C ASP A 11 6.99 -11.76 -19.97
N TYR A 12 8.06 -11.06 -19.59
CA TYR A 12 8.30 -10.64 -18.22
C TYR A 12 7.27 -9.59 -17.77
N TYR A 13 7.09 -8.52 -18.54
CA TYR A 13 6.16 -7.44 -18.17
C TYR A 13 4.69 -7.88 -18.24
N ASN A 14 4.37 -8.83 -19.13
CA ASN A 14 3.00 -9.32 -19.27
C ASN A 14 2.62 -10.40 -18.24
N ASP A 15 3.59 -11.00 -17.54
CA ASP A 15 3.35 -12.08 -16.57
C ASP A 15 2.37 -11.64 -15.46
N ILE A 16 2.56 -10.47 -14.89
CA ILE A 16 1.68 -9.90 -13.86
C ILE A 16 0.24 -9.75 -14.36
N SER A 17 0.06 -9.23 -15.57
CA SER A 17 -1.26 -9.05 -16.18
C SER A 17 -1.95 -10.38 -16.42
N THR A 18 -1.21 -11.38 -16.89
CA THR A 18 -1.69 -12.74 -17.13
C THR A 18 -2.12 -13.40 -15.82
N ARG A 19 -1.32 -13.30 -14.78
CA ARG A 19 -1.65 -13.83 -13.45
C ARG A 19 -2.87 -13.17 -12.84
N PHE A 20 -3.02 -11.85 -13.03
CA PHE A 20 -4.21 -11.13 -12.60
C PHE A 20 -5.46 -11.62 -13.34
N GLN A 21 -5.40 -11.81 -14.66
CA GLN A 21 -6.49 -12.35 -15.47
C GLN A 21 -6.87 -13.79 -15.06
N HIS A 22 -5.90 -14.59 -14.63
CA HIS A 22 -6.13 -15.94 -14.13
C HIS A 22 -6.68 -15.98 -12.69
N GLY A 23 -6.83 -14.83 -12.03
CA GLY A 23 -7.37 -14.74 -10.68
C GLY A 23 -6.39 -15.16 -9.57
N GLU A 24 -5.08 -15.24 -9.87
CA GLU A 24 -4.07 -15.67 -8.89
C GLU A 24 -3.91 -14.71 -7.71
N PHE A 25 -4.33 -13.47 -7.85
CA PHE A 25 -4.32 -12.49 -6.76
C PHE A 25 -5.61 -12.46 -5.92
N GLN A 26 -6.69 -13.07 -6.43
CA GLN A 26 -8.00 -13.13 -5.76
C GLN A 26 -8.26 -14.48 -5.10
N HIS A 27 -7.76 -15.57 -5.70
CA HIS A 27 -8.07 -16.92 -5.27
C HIS A 27 -6.81 -17.78 -5.19
N VAL A 28 -6.55 -18.36 -4.02
CA VAL A 28 -5.40 -19.26 -3.81
C VAL A 28 -5.44 -20.48 -4.74
N ASP A 29 -6.63 -20.99 -5.03
CA ASP A 29 -6.82 -22.18 -5.90
C ASP A 29 -6.51 -21.90 -7.37
N SER A 30 -6.43 -20.63 -7.77
CA SER A 30 -6.02 -20.23 -9.11
C SER A 30 -4.51 -20.34 -9.32
N ILE A 31 -3.73 -20.45 -8.25
CA ILE A 31 -2.27 -20.57 -8.31
C ILE A 31 -1.90 -22.01 -8.63
N LYS A 32 -1.56 -22.27 -9.89
CA LYS A 32 -1.15 -23.59 -10.36
C LYS A 32 0.35 -23.80 -10.14
N ILE A 33 0.71 -24.71 -9.27
CA ILE A 33 2.09 -25.10 -9.02
C ILE A 33 2.27 -26.56 -9.50
N ALA A 34 3.27 -26.79 -10.33
CA ALA A 34 3.60 -28.15 -10.75
C ALA A 34 4.20 -28.93 -9.58
N ASP A 35 3.73 -30.15 -9.31
CA ASP A 35 4.25 -31.00 -8.22
C ASP A 35 5.75 -31.30 -8.37
N THR A 36 6.28 -31.26 -9.59
CA THR A 36 7.71 -31.42 -9.90
C THR A 36 8.60 -30.28 -9.35
N LEU A 37 7.98 -29.16 -8.93
CA LEU A 37 8.68 -27.99 -8.39
C LEU A 37 8.56 -27.89 -6.87
N LYS A 38 8.23 -28.99 -6.21
CA LYS A 38 8.11 -29.07 -4.76
C LYS A 38 9.45 -29.45 -4.13
N TYR A 39 9.90 -28.63 -3.19
CA TYR A 39 11.16 -28.80 -2.49
C TYR A 39 10.93 -28.82 -0.97
N TYR A 40 11.90 -29.35 -0.24
CA TYR A 40 11.85 -29.39 1.23
C TYR A 40 13.03 -28.62 1.81
N THR A 41 12.76 -27.78 2.78
CA THR A 41 13.81 -27.11 3.56
C THR A 41 14.49 -28.12 4.49
N SER A 42 15.66 -27.76 5.07
CA SER A 42 16.36 -28.60 6.06
C SER A 42 15.50 -28.91 7.31
N ARG A 43 14.45 -28.12 7.58
CA ARG A 43 13.47 -28.34 8.66
C ARG A 43 12.22 -29.10 8.20
N GLY A 44 12.22 -29.68 7.00
CA GLY A 44 11.09 -30.44 6.45
C GLY A 44 9.91 -29.61 5.93
N ARG A 45 10.01 -28.27 5.91
CA ARG A 45 8.97 -27.40 5.38
C ARG A 45 8.94 -27.49 3.85
N VAL A 46 7.75 -27.63 3.29
CA VAL A 46 7.52 -27.61 1.84
C VAL A 46 7.65 -26.18 1.31
N VAL A 47 8.40 -26.02 0.25
CA VAL A 47 8.50 -24.78 -0.52
C VAL A 47 8.37 -25.11 -2.01
N TYR A 48 7.89 -24.15 -2.78
CA TYR A 48 7.64 -24.30 -4.20
C TYR A 48 8.58 -23.46 -5.04
N GLY A 49 9.05 -24.01 -6.15
CA GLY A 49 9.85 -23.31 -7.14
C GLY A 49 9.03 -22.84 -8.35
N GLY A 50 9.67 -22.18 -9.29
CA GLY A 50 9.10 -21.89 -10.62
C GLY A 50 8.19 -20.67 -10.74
N GLY A 51 7.85 -19.97 -9.66
CA GLY A 51 6.89 -18.86 -9.74
C GLY A 51 7.05 -17.75 -8.70
N GLY A 52 8.20 -17.68 -8.04
CA GLY A 52 8.40 -16.75 -6.94
C GLY A 52 8.25 -17.44 -5.58
N ILE A 53 7.96 -16.66 -4.53
CA ILE A 53 7.78 -17.17 -3.17
C ILE A 53 6.30 -17.29 -2.89
N MET A 54 5.83 -18.53 -2.63
CA MET A 54 4.46 -18.75 -2.21
C MET A 54 4.30 -18.34 -0.74
N PRO A 55 3.36 -17.48 -0.39
CA PRO A 55 3.11 -17.09 1.00
C PRO A 55 2.47 -18.25 1.77
N ASP A 56 2.74 -18.34 3.06
CA ASP A 56 2.09 -19.33 3.95
C ASP A 56 0.64 -18.95 4.25
N ILE A 57 0.36 -17.67 4.26
CA ILE A 57 -0.99 -17.12 4.46
C ILE A 57 -1.31 -16.27 3.26
N PHE A 58 -2.25 -16.74 2.46
CA PHE A 58 -2.73 -16.00 1.31
C PHE A 58 -3.76 -14.95 1.74
N ILE A 59 -3.52 -13.71 1.34
CA ILE A 59 -4.45 -12.59 1.55
C ILE A 59 -4.88 -12.10 0.16
N PRO A 60 -6.16 -12.26 -0.19
CA PRO A 60 -6.66 -11.82 -1.49
C PRO A 60 -6.47 -10.33 -1.67
N LEU A 61 -6.21 -9.91 -2.90
CA LEU A 61 -6.25 -8.49 -3.25
C LEU A 61 -7.68 -7.97 -3.07
N ASP A 62 -7.88 -7.03 -2.15
CA ASP A 62 -9.17 -6.40 -1.95
C ASP A 62 -9.45 -5.39 -3.07
N THR A 63 -10.45 -5.70 -3.89
CA THR A 63 -10.94 -4.83 -4.96
C THR A 63 -12.29 -4.20 -4.64
N ASN A 64 -12.90 -4.52 -3.48
CA ASN A 64 -14.26 -4.11 -3.16
C ASN A 64 -14.43 -2.58 -3.05
N GLY A 65 -13.37 -1.85 -2.69
CA GLY A 65 -13.41 -0.39 -2.60
C GLY A 65 -13.09 0.33 -3.93
N ILE A 66 -12.85 -0.39 -5.03
CA ILE A 66 -12.44 0.21 -6.30
C ILE A 66 -13.66 0.51 -7.17
N SER A 67 -13.92 1.78 -7.43
CA SER A 67 -14.96 2.24 -8.35
C SER A 67 -14.37 2.76 -9.67
N PRO A 68 -15.18 2.83 -10.74
CA PRO A 68 -14.78 3.48 -11.99
C PRO A 68 -14.35 4.94 -11.81
N TYR A 69 -14.91 5.66 -10.84
CA TYR A 69 -14.48 7.01 -10.51
C TYR A 69 -13.05 7.02 -9.97
N LEU A 70 -12.77 6.16 -8.98
CA LEU A 70 -11.41 6.02 -8.42
C LEU A 70 -10.40 5.67 -9.51
N THR A 71 -10.71 4.69 -10.36
CA THR A 71 -9.85 4.29 -11.49
C THR A 71 -9.56 5.47 -12.43
N LYS A 72 -10.56 6.29 -12.76
CA LYS A 72 -10.38 7.45 -13.65
C LYS A 72 -9.48 8.51 -13.03
N VAL A 73 -9.69 8.86 -11.75
CA VAL A 73 -8.87 9.88 -11.09
C VAL A 73 -7.43 9.41 -10.86
N THR A 74 -7.23 8.11 -10.59
CA THR A 74 -5.91 7.50 -10.42
C THR A 74 -5.14 7.47 -11.75
N ASN A 75 -5.76 6.98 -12.83
CA ASN A 75 -5.13 6.91 -14.15
C ASN A 75 -4.73 8.29 -14.71
N ARG A 76 -5.40 9.35 -14.26
CA ARG A 76 -5.08 10.73 -14.62
C ARG A 76 -4.17 11.44 -13.62
N ASN A 77 -3.69 10.72 -12.61
CA ASN A 77 -2.81 11.25 -11.55
C ASN A 77 -3.43 12.44 -10.77
N LEU A 78 -4.77 12.52 -10.70
CA LEU A 78 -5.43 13.70 -10.14
C LEU A 78 -5.24 13.82 -8.63
N ILE A 79 -5.09 12.70 -7.90
CA ILE A 79 -4.85 12.73 -6.45
C ILE A 79 -3.50 13.40 -6.15
N TYR A 80 -2.43 13.04 -6.87
CA TYR A 80 -1.11 13.65 -6.69
C TYR A 80 -1.11 15.13 -7.08
N ARG A 81 -1.74 15.47 -8.20
CA ARG A 81 -1.85 16.86 -8.68
C ARG A 81 -2.62 17.73 -7.68
N PHE A 82 -3.75 17.25 -7.20
CA PHE A 82 -4.53 17.95 -6.18
C PHE A 82 -3.72 18.15 -4.89
N ALA A 83 -3.08 17.11 -4.38
CA ALA A 83 -2.29 17.18 -3.17
C ALA A 83 -1.12 18.17 -3.30
N PHE A 84 -0.47 18.22 -4.47
CA PHE A 84 0.59 19.19 -4.74
C PHE A 84 0.05 20.62 -4.74
N GLU A 85 -1.02 20.90 -5.50
CA GLU A 85 -1.64 22.24 -5.56
C GLU A 85 -2.16 22.68 -4.19
N PHE A 86 -2.75 21.75 -3.44
CA PHE A 86 -3.21 22.00 -2.07
C PHE A 86 -2.05 22.39 -1.16
N THR A 87 -0.97 21.62 -1.15
CA THR A 87 0.19 21.88 -0.29
C THR A 87 0.86 23.22 -0.64
N ASP A 88 0.96 23.52 -1.93
CA ASP A 88 1.55 24.79 -2.39
C ASP A 88 0.69 25.99 -1.98
N LYS A 89 -0.62 25.90 -2.15
CA LYS A 89 -1.58 26.95 -1.72
C LYS A 89 -1.53 27.19 -0.21
N HIS A 90 -1.37 26.14 0.59
CA HIS A 90 -1.36 26.21 2.06
C HIS A 90 0.05 26.21 2.65
N ARG A 91 1.07 26.51 1.87
CA ARG A 91 2.49 26.42 2.25
C ARG A 91 2.80 27.13 3.56
N ASN A 92 2.25 28.32 3.78
CA ASN A 92 2.49 29.10 5.00
C ASN A 92 1.90 28.44 6.25
N GLU A 93 0.79 27.75 6.12
CA GLU A 93 0.10 27.07 7.21
C GLU A 93 0.82 25.78 7.61
N VAL A 94 1.27 25.01 6.59
CA VAL A 94 1.87 23.70 6.82
C VAL A 94 3.38 23.74 7.12
N ARG A 95 4.06 24.87 6.86
CA ARG A 95 5.51 25.03 7.05
C ARG A 95 6.01 24.71 8.46
N SER A 96 5.19 24.98 9.47
CA SER A 96 5.53 24.73 10.88
C SER A 96 5.28 23.30 11.34
N ILE A 97 4.56 22.50 10.55
CA ILE A 97 4.21 21.13 10.89
C ILE A 97 5.43 20.22 10.67
N LYS A 98 5.82 19.45 11.71
CA LYS A 98 7.03 18.63 11.69
C LYS A 98 6.79 17.18 12.13
N ASP A 99 5.57 16.82 12.50
CA ASP A 99 5.22 15.49 13.00
C ASP A 99 3.85 15.04 12.51
N PHE A 100 3.66 13.71 12.47
CA PHE A 100 2.43 13.09 11.96
C PHE A 100 1.18 13.47 12.74
N LYS A 101 1.27 13.62 14.07
CA LYS A 101 0.10 13.97 14.90
C LYS A 101 -0.44 15.34 14.53
N SER A 102 0.45 16.30 14.29
CA SER A 102 0.11 17.65 13.87
C SER A 102 -0.47 17.69 12.46
N VAL A 103 0.11 16.92 11.50
CA VAL A 103 -0.46 16.75 10.15
C VAL A 103 -1.85 16.15 10.22
N LYS A 104 -2.02 15.04 10.96
CA LYS A 104 -3.32 14.35 11.09
C LYS A 104 -4.38 15.29 11.67
N LYS A 105 -4.04 16.07 12.69
CA LYS A 105 -4.93 17.07 13.28
C LYS A 105 -5.32 18.17 12.28
N TYR A 106 -4.35 18.70 11.54
CA TYR A 106 -4.59 19.70 10.51
C TYR A 106 -5.54 19.19 9.43
N LEU A 107 -5.24 18.03 8.83
CA LEU A 107 -6.03 17.47 7.75
C LEU A 107 -7.43 16.99 8.19
N SER A 108 -7.62 16.64 9.47
CA SER A 108 -8.93 16.20 9.98
C SER A 108 -9.99 17.31 10.04
N GLY A 109 -9.56 18.57 10.05
CA GLY A 109 -10.46 19.74 10.07
C GLY A 109 -10.90 20.22 8.68
N LEU A 110 -10.45 19.56 7.60
CA LEU A 110 -10.63 20.01 6.23
C LEU A 110 -11.59 19.11 5.45
N ASP A 111 -12.37 19.70 4.57
CA ASP A 111 -13.27 18.97 3.65
C ASP A 111 -12.54 18.62 2.32
N LEU A 112 -11.45 17.87 2.44
CA LEU A 112 -10.57 17.52 1.32
C LEU A 112 -11.29 16.75 0.22
N LEU A 113 -12.30 15.93 0.56
CA LEU A 113 -13.02 15.13 -0.43
C LEU A 113 -13.82 16.02 -1.38
N ASN A 114 -14.60 16.97 -0.87
CA ASN A 114 -15.40 17.85 -1.71
C ASN A 114 -14.52 18.80 -2.53
N GLU A 115 -13.42 19.30 -1.95
CA GLU A 115 -12.43 20.09 -2.69
C GLU A 115 -11.80 19.28 -3.84
N PHE A 116 -11.46 18.01 -3.56
CA PHE A 116 -10.92 17.12 -4.58
C PHE A 116 -11.95 16.79 -5.69
N ILE A 117 -13.22 16.54 -5.33
CA ILE A 117 -14.27 16.30 -6.32
C ILE A 117 -14.42 17.49 -7.27
N ALA A 118 -14.44 18.72 -6.73
CA ALA A 118 -14.49 19.93 -7.52
C ALA A 118 -13.25 20.10 -8.42
N PHE A 119 -12.07 19.76 -7.90
CA PHE A 119 -10.83 19.75 -8.67
C PHE A 119 -10.87 18.71 -9.80
N ALA A 120 -11.30 17.48 -9.52
CA ALA A 120 -11.41 16.40 -10.51
C ALA A 120 -12.39 16.77 -11.64
N GLN A 121 -13.49 17.41 -11.28
CA GLN A 121 -14.48 17.88 -12.24
C GLN A 121 -13.92 18.96 -13.19
N ARG A 122 -13.18 19.92 -12.68
CA ARG A 122 -12.46 20.91 -13.51
C ARG A 122 -11.40 20.26 -14.42
N ASN A 123 -10.90 19.09 -14.04
CA ASN A 123 -9.94 18.31 -14.83
C ASN A 123 -10.62 17.19 -15.68
N GLY A 124 -11.92 17.31 -15.96
CA GLY A 124 -12.65 16.46 -16.90
C GLY A 124 -13.06 15.08 -16.36
N VAL A 125 -13.15 14.93 -15.03
CA VAL A 125 -13.74 13.73 -14.41
C VAL A 125 -15.00 14.12 -13.67
N ASN A 126 -16.17 13.84 -14.30
CA ASN A 126 -17.45 14.15 -13.70
C ASN A 126 -17.71 13.34 -12.44
N ALA A 127 -18.29 13.99 -11.44
CA ALA A 127 -18.66 13.38 -10.19
C ALA A 127 -19.78 12.33 -10.39
N ASN A 128 -19.63 11.18 -9.73
CA ASN A 128 -20.67 10.19 -9.56
C ASN A 128 -20.74 9.82 -8.08
N GLN A 129 -21.76 10.30 -7.39
CA GLN A 129 -21.85 10.21 -5.94
C GLN A 129 -21.86 8.78 -5.43
N GLN A 130 -22.52 7.86 -6.13
CA GLN A 130 -22.53 6.44 -5.74
C GLN A 130 -21.13 5.83 -5.81
N GLN A 131 -20.40 6.09 -6.90
CA GLN A 131 -19.02 5.60 -7.08
C GLN A 131 -18.06 6.25 -6.10
N ILE A 132 -18.22 7.54 -5.84
CA ILE A 132 -17.41 8.28 -4.86
C ILE A 132 -17.64 7.71 -3.46
N ASN A 133 -18.89 7.50 -3.06
CA ASN A 133 -19.20 6.92 -1.75
C ASN A 133 -18.63 5.51 -1.59
N HIS A 134 -18.68 4.70 -2.66
CA HIS A 134 -18.10 3.36 -2.67
C HIS A 134 -16.57 3.36 -2.45
N SER A 135 -15.85 4.31 -3.03
CA SER A 135 -14.39 4.42 -2.89
C SER A 135 -13.95 5.48 -1.88
N ARG A 136 -14.87 6.04 -1.10
CA ARG A 136 -14.63 7.19 -0.23
C ARG A 136 -13.40 7.04 0.65
N THR A 137 -13.33 5.94 1.39
CA THR A 137 -12.23 5.67 2.32
C THR A 137 -10.88 5.65 1.61
N ILE A 138 -10.81 5.01 0.43
CA ILE A 138 -9.57 4.93 -0.35
C ILE A 138 -9.17 6.32 -0.84
N ILE A 139 -10.11 7.08 -1.42
CA ILE A 139 -9.85 8.42 -1.96
C ILE A 139 -9.36 9.36 -0.84
N GLU A 140 -10.10 9.43 0.27
CA GLU A 140 -9.74 10.31 1.40
C GLU A 140 -8.37 9.94 2.00
N THR A 141 -8.10 8.64 2.15
CA THR A 141 -6.82 8.16 2.69
C THR A 141 -5.67 8.50 1.76
N GLN A 142 -5.83 8.25 0.45
CA GLN A 142 -4.78 8.57 -0.52
C GLN A 142 -4.51 10.08 -0.60
N ILE A 143 -5.54 10.93 -0.59
CA ILE A 143 -5.38 12.39 -0.57
C ILE A 143 -4.59 12.82 0.68
N LYS A 144 -5.02 12.37 1.87
CA LYS A 144 -4.35 12.70 3.14
C LYS A 144 -2.90 12.21 3.16
N ALA A 145 -2.66 10.98 2.68
CA ALA A 145 -1.32 10.40 2.62
C ALA A 145 -0.38 11.22 1.73
N VAL A 146 -0.83 11.59 0.52
CA VAL A 146 0.01 12.34 -0.42
C VAL A 146 0.24 13.78 0.07
N ILE A 147 -0.77 14.46 0.64
CA ILE A 147 -0.58 15.79 1.25
C ILE A 147 0.42 15.68 2.42
N ALA A 148 0.26 14.68 3.30
CA ALA A 148 1.16 14.49 4.44
C ALA A 148 2.60 14.19 3.99
N ARG A 149 2.77 13.45 2.89
CA ARG A 149 4.09 13.23 2.26
C ARG A 149 4.73 14.52 1.79
N ASN A 150 3.96 15.42 1.19
CA ASN A 150 4.47 16.71 0.76
C ASN A 150 4.91 17.62 1.94
N ILE A 151 4.43 17.36 3.17
CA ILE A 151 4.73 18.14 4.37
C ILE A 151 5.90 17.57 5.17
N ILE A 152 5.92 16.24 5.41
CA ILE A 152 6.86 15.55 6.30
C ILE A 152 7.36 14.23 5.71
N ASP A 153 7.43 14.12 4.40
CA ASP A 153 7.93 12.97 3.64
C ASP A 153 7.23 11.63 3.99
N GLU A 154 7.95 10.54 3.98
CA GLU A 154 7.43 9.20 4.23
C GLU A 154 6.84 9.02 5.63
N ASP A 155 7.29 9.80 6.62
CA ASP A 155 6.72 9.83 7.98
C ASP A 155 5.26 10.30 7.99
N GLY A 156 4.85 11.04 6.97
CA GLY A 156 3.46 11.45 6.75
C GLY A 156 2.66 10.44 5.93
N PHE A 157 3.28 9.83 4.92
CA PHE A 157 2.61 8.98 3.96
C PHE A 157 2.17 7.64 4.54
N TYR A 158 3.14 6.86 5.05
CA TYR A 158 2.88 5.48 5.49
C TYR A 158 1.84 5.36 6.59
N PRO A 159 1.80 6.22 7.63
CA PRO A 159 0.80 6.08 8.68
C PRO A 159 -0.65 6.17 8.19
N PHE A 160 -0.92 6.88 7.07
CA PHE A 160 -2.24 6.89 6.46
C PHE A 160 -2.48 5.65 5.60
N ILE A 161 -1.55 5.28 4.72
CA ILE A 161 -1.73 4.16 3.78
C ILE A 161 -1.87 2.82 4.52
N LEU A 162 -1.12 2.63 5.58
CA LEU A 162 -1.16 1.39 6.36
C LEU A 162 -2.49 1.19 7.11
N ASP A 163 -3.27 2.25 7.32
CA ASP A 163 -4.62 2.15 7.89
C ASP A 163 -5.60 1.40 6.96
N ILE A 164 -5.29 1.30 5.66
CA ILE A 164 -6.11 0.58 4.66
C ILE A 164 -5.40 -0.66 4.08
N ASP A 165 -4.23 -1.03 4.61
CA ASP A 165 -3.48 -2.21 4.16
C ASP A 165 -3.95 -3.47 4.90
N GLU A 166 -4.80 -4.26 4.24
CA GLU A 166 -5.33 -5.50 4.80
C GLU A 166 -4.23 -6.56 5.01
N THR A 167 -3.19 -6.58 4.19
CA THR A 167 -2.06 -7.50 4.35
C THR A 167 -1.31 -7.21 5.65
N LEU A 168 -1.05 -5.93 5.92
CA LEU A 168 -0.40 -5.53 7.17
C LEU A 168 -1.30 -5.84 8.39
N LYS A 169 -2.60 -5.53 8.30
CA LYS A 169 -3.54 -5.83 9.39
C LYS A 169 -3.55 -7.32 9.73
N LYS A 170 -3.63 -8.18 8.71
CA LYS A 170 -3.58 -9.64 8.90
C LYS A 170 -2.25 -10.13 9.44
N ALA A 171 -1.14 -9.55 9.00
CA ALA A 171 0.17 -9.87 9.56
C ALA A 171 0.26 -9.51 11.05
N ILE A 172 -0.23 -8.34 11.44
CA ILE A 172 -0.27 -7.91 12.86
C ILE A 172 -1.18 -8.84 13.67
N GLU A 173 -2.37 -9.18 13.15
CA GLU A 173 -3.28 -10.13 13.80
C GLU A 173 -2.62 -11.48 14.02
N TYR A 174 -1.94 -12.01 12.99
CA TYR A 174 -1.21 -13.27 13.09
C TYR A 174 -0.12 -13.25 14.16
N PHE A 175 0.69 -12.20 14.23
CA PHE A 175 1.73 -12.06 15.24
C PHE A 175 1.18 -11.87 16.66
N ASN A 176 -0.02 -11.32 16.81
CA ASN A 176 -0.66 -11.16 18.11
C ASN A 176 -1.32 -12.45 18.63
N THR A 177 -1.71 -13.35 17.73
CA THR A 177 -2.45 -14.58 18.07
C THR A 177 -1.57 -15.84 18.09
N ASN A 178 -0.41 -15.81 17.44
CA ASN A 178 0.45 -16.97 17.31
C ASN A 178 1.80 -16.80 18.02
N GLU A 179 2.33 -17.92 18.50
CA GLU A 179 3.68 -17.96 19.04
C GLU A 179 4.70 -18.10 17.90
N VAL A 180 5.70 -17.26 17.90
CA VAL A 180 6.86 -17.38 17.02
C VAL A 180 8.04 -17.92 17.81
N ASN A 181 8.53 -19.11 17.47
CA ASN A 181 9.63 -19.80 18.18
C ASN A 181 9.35 -20.13 19.66
N GLY A 182 8.11 -20.50 20.03
CA GLY A 182 7.74 -20.86 21.40
C GLY A 182 7.67 -19.65 22.37
N LYS A 183 7.66 -18.45 21.84
CA LYS A 183 7.35 -17.22 22.57
C LYS A 183 6.16 -16.55 21.92
N PRO A 184 5.23 -15.98 22.70
CA PRO A 184 4.17 -15.19 22.09
C PRO A 184 4.83 -14.16 21.18
N ALA A 185 4.36 -14.07 19.94
CA ALA A 185 4.79 -13.06 18.98
C ALA A 185 4.26 -11.69 19.43
N ILE A 186 4.66 -11.30 20.65
CA ILE A 186 4.26 -10.03 21.24
C ILE A 186 5.04 -8.94 20.50
N LEU A 187 4.40 -8.35 19.51
CA LEU A 187 4.55 -6.92 19.35
C LEU A 187 3.96 -6.33 20.64
N SER A 188 4.84 -6.10 21.64
CA SER A 188 4.40 -5.54 22.91
C SER A 188 3.50 -4.35 22.61
N SER A 189 2.41 -4.20 23.36
CA SER A 189 1.39 -3.15 23.22
C SER A 189 1.93 -1.71 23.25
N LYS A 190 3.24 -1.55 23.33
CA LYS A 190 4.00 -0.29 23.25
C LYS A 190 4.64 -0.01 21.89
N LEU A 191 4.72 -0.99 20.98
CA LEU A 191 5.11 -0.73 19.59
C LEU A 191 3.84 -0.44 18.80
N SER A 192 3.39 0.80 18.87
CA SER A 192 2.42 1.28 17.89
C SER A 192 3.01 1.05 16.49
N ILE A 193 2.14 0.82 15.50
CA ILE A 193 2.51 0.73 14.06
C ILE A 193 3.51 1.85 13.70
N ASN A 194 3.32 3.04 14.25
CA ASN A 194 4.23 4.19 14.10
C ASN A 194 5.66 3.95 14.62
N ASN A 195 5.85 3.16 15.69
CA ASN A 195 7.19 2.86 16.19
C ASN A 195 7.89 1.78 15.35
N TRP A 196 7.13 0.83 14.79
CA TRP A 196 7.66 -0.16 13.86
C TRP A 196 8.08 0.50 12.52
N ILE A 197 7.25 1.40 11.98
CA ILE A 197 7.55 2.18 10.77
C ILE A 197 8.81 3.03 11.00
N ARG A 198 8.93 3.71 12.15
CA ARG A 198 10.13 4.49 12.50
C ARG A 198 11.39 3.62 12.64
N ALA A 199 11.23 2.37 13.10
CA ALA A 199 12.36 1.42 13.19
C ALA A 199 12.81 0.98 11.78
N GLN A 200 11.89 0.76 10.85
CA GLN A 200 12.20 0.40 9.46
C GLN A 200 12.83 1.59 8.70
N LEU A 201 12.30 2.79 8.85
CA LEU A 201 12.84 4.00 8.23
C LEU A 201 14.26 4.35 8.74
N LYS A 202 14.56 4.09 10.03
CA LYS A 202 15.93 4.23 10.55
C LYS A 202 16.92 3.22 9.97
N ILE A 203 16.45 2.05 9.53
CA ILE A 203 17.31 1.04 8.89
C ILE A 203 17.62 1.44 7.44
N THR A 204 16.69 2.03 6.72
CA THR A 204 16.91 2.54 5.35
C THR A 204 17.87 3.73 5.35
N ASN A 205 17.71 4.68 6.25
CA ASN A 205 18.63 5.83 6.35
C ASN A 205 20.07 5.48 6.82
N LYS A 206 20.28 4.31 7.41
CA LYS A 206 21.64 3.84 7.74
C LYS A 206 22.38 3.19 6.57
N LYS A 207 21.68 2.75 5.54
CA LYS A 207 22.32 2.15 4.35
C LYS A 207 22.90 3.19 3.39
N ASP A 208 22.38 4.41 3.38
CA ASP A 208 22.90 5.50 2.53
C ASP A 208 24.19 6.13 3.05
N CYS A 209 24.59 5.85 4.31
CA CYS A 209 25.87 6.31 4.87
C CYS A 209 27.06 5.35 4.68
N LEU A 210 26.89 4.23 3.94
CA LEU A 210 27.96 3.24 3.72
C LEU A 210 28.51 3.23 2.30
N PHE A 211 28.10 4.18 1.45
CA PHE A 211 28.60 4.35 0.08
C PHE A 211 28.99 5.82 -0.23
N SER A 212 29.62 6.50 0.72
CA SER A 212 30.36 7.74 0.46
C SER A 212 31.82 7.57 0.81
#